data_f2d3453d509a121fa6d5accd03bb5b8d
#
_entry.id   f2d3453d509a121fa6d5accd03bb5b8d
#
_cell.length_a   1.000
_cell.length_b   1.000
_cell.length_c   1.000
_cell.angle_alpha   90.00
_cell.angle_beta   90.00
_cell.angle_gamma   90.00
#
_symmetry.space_group_name_H-M   'P 1'
#
loop_
_entity.id
_entity.type
_entity.pdbx_description
1 polymer ?
#
loop_
_entity_poly.entity_id
_entity_poly.type
_entity_poly.pdbx_seq_one_letter_code
_entity_poly.pdbx_strand_id
1 'polypeptide(L)'
;GNAIEGKNVGWCDKAGNNDNCQSSLSSSGSTEVGLILHNHGMISATQGTILLGTGGGGSPRSRGVKIYNYDGGTIKSTSGNNPIIAKYLTDSEIINYEGGTIESAGRYGILAENGSNITIDNRGTITSDRNTIYCRECSGVTFTNSGTISSTNTGTNTGTVLIDRQGDSDDAHTITNSGTIESAFGAAIQIARNTGGTTIDNTGTIKSSTAAIGAGRTKNLTINNHGTITSTGEHDQNHFGIGFGNDSTSIEAGENVVLNNFGSISAINGDADGIKIGDYHANKNFDDLTINNSGTISGGDNSIVMANSNNTGLEIVTKGEGTYNGEIELNSTNTTMTLDCSISKDQKIEIHNKTNMVITNNLCGNDTYEILDSNSDPDADNSETNGFLYVYGEDLDIDSHNKKYR
;
A
#
# COMPACT_ATOMS: atom_id res chain seq x y z
N GLY A 1 7.64 -20.44 -32.49
CA GLY A 1 9.02 -20.74 -32.10
C GLY A 1 9.45 -19.85 -30.96
N ASN A 2 10.03 -20.45 -29.93
CA ASN A 2 10.54 -19.67 -28.78
C ASN A 2 11.81 -18.96 -29.22
N ALA A 3 11.83 -17.64 -29.14
CA ALA A 3 13.03 -16.84 -29.34
C ALA A 3 13.55 -16.34 -27.99
N ILE A 4 14.66 -16.90 -27.55
CA ILE A 4 15.44 -16.35 -26.44
C ILE A 4 16.69 -15.75 -27.08
N GLU A 5 16.80 -14.42 -27.06
CA GLU A 5 18.05 -13.76 -27.43
C GLU A 5 18.76 -13.29 -26.14
N GLY A 6 19.87 -13.94 -25.83
CA GLY A 6 20.73 -13.53 -24.72
C GLY A 6 22.20 -13.51 -25.13
N LYS A 7 22.92 -12.45 -24.79
CA LYS A 7 24.38 -12.49 -24.77
C LYS A 7 24.80 -13.13 -23.43
N ASN A 8 25.42 -14.32 -23.51
CA ASN A 8 25.89 -15.14 -22.38
C ASN A 8 24.77 -15.86 -21.60
N VAL A 9 23.90 -16.58 -22.25
CA VAL A 9 22.89 -17.44 -21.62
C VAL A 9 23.45 -18.83 -21.36
N GLY A 10 23.38 -19.32 -20.12
CA GLY A 10 23.48 -20.74 -19.82
C GLY A 10 22.25 -21.45 -20.34
N TRP A 11 22.40 -22.54 -21.07
CA TRP A 11 21.33 -23.34 -21.62
C TRP A 11 20.58 -24.11 -20.54
N CYS A 12 19.24 -24.12 -20.62
CA CYS A 12 18.43 -25.10 -19.91
C CYS A 12 18.39 -26.40 -20.76
N ASP A 13 19.14 -27.42 -20.36
CA ASP A 13 19.07 -28.69 -20.99
C ASP A 13 17.94 -29.56 -20.42
N LYS A 14 17.16 -30.18 -21.26
CA LYS A 14 15.90 -30.86 -20.96
C LYS A 14 16.09 -32.30 -20.49
N ALA A 15 17.25 -32.68 -20.03
CA ALA A 15 17.56 -34.05 -19.67
C ALA A 15 17.76 -34.25 -18.16
N GLY A 16 16.70 -34.70 -17.48
CA GLY A 16 16.80 -35.45 -16.22
C GLY A 16 16.45 -34.65 -14.94
N ASN A 17 15.31 -34.95 -14.42
CA ASN A 17 14.81 -34.88 -13.02
C ASN A 17 15.08 -33.66 -12.10
N ASN A 18 15.66 -32.58 -12.57
CA ASN A 18 15.79 -31.32 -11.87
C ASN A 18 15.56 -30.17 -12.86
N ASP A 19 14.29 -29.74 -12.96
CA ASP A 19 13.86 -28.64 -13.84
C ASP A 19 14.33 -27.26 -13.34
N ASN A 20 15.57 -27.12 -12.92
CA ASN A 20 16.14 -25.85 -12.49
C ASN A 20 17.00 -25.29 -13.63
N CYS A 21 16.53 -24.25 -14.30
CA CYS A 21 17.39 -23.44 -15.14
C CYS A 21 18.36 -22.67 -14.23
N GLN A 22 19.51 -23.22 -13.97
CA GLN A 22 20.61 -22.54 -13.26
C GLN A 22 21.55 -21.89 -14.28
N SER A 23 21.51 -20.58 -14.39
CA SER A 23 22.63 -19.85 -14.93
C SER A 23 23.66 -19.66 -13.82
N SER A 24 24.59 -20.60 -13.66
CA SER A 24 25.74 -20.40 -12.79
C SER A 24 26.73 -19.49 -13.51
N LEU A 25 26.59 -18.19 -13.31
CA LEU A 25 27.65 -17.23 -13.62
C LEU A 25 28.59 -17.20 -12.42
N SER A 26 29.56 -18.13 -12.39
CA SER A 26 30.68 -18.06 -11.48
C SER A 26 31.74 -17.14 -12.10
N SER A 27 31.84 -15.92 -11.63
CA SER A 27 33.02 -15.10 -11.85
C SER A 27 33.76 -14.91 -10.55
N SER A 28 34.88 -15.57 -10.42
CA SER A 28 35.92 -15.17 -9.50
C SER A 28 36.50 -13.85 -9.99
N GLY A 29 36.15 -12.74 -9.35
CA GLY A 29 36.86 -11.46 -9.51
C GLY A 29 36.35 -10.60 -10.65
N SER A 30 35.74 -9.49 -10.25
CA SER A 30 35.48 -8.25 -10.99
C SER A 30 34.44 -8.23 -12.10
N THR A 31 33.48 -7.29 -11.90
CA THR A 31 32.82 -6.46 -12.90
C THR A 31 31.90 -7.11 -13.91
N GLU A 32 30.61 -6.83 -13.71
CA GLU A 32 29.57 -6.66 -14.74
C GLU A 32 29.34 -7.86 -15.67
N VAL A 33 28.59 -8.84 -15.19
CA VAL A 33 27.91 -9.75 -16.10
C VAL A 33 26.43 -9.39 -16.11
N GLY A 34 26.06 -8.45 -16.98
CA GLY A 34 24.67 -8.14 -17.27
C GLY A 34 24.05 -9.24 -18.10
N LEU A 35 23.09 -9.99 -17.56
CA LEU A 35 22.22 -10.82 -18.35
C LEU A 35 21.13 -9.94 -18.95
N ILE A 36 20.92 -9.98 -20.26
CA ILE A 36 19.78 -9.38 -20.93
C ILE A 36 18.94 -10.51 -21.54
N LEU A 37 17.70 -10.63 -21.05
CA LEU A 37 16.72 -11.59 -21.55
C LEU A 37 15.59 -10.84 -22.25
N HIS A 38 15.35 -11.14 -23.52
CA HIS A 38 14.21 -10.70 -24.30
C HIS A 38 13.27 -11.88 -24.54
N ASN A 39 12.04 -11.81 -24.02
CA ASN A 39 11.04 -12.85 -24.20
C ASN A 39 9.88 -12.36 -25.07
N HIS A 40 9.70 -13.00 -26.22
CA HIS A 40 8.58 -12.79 -27.15
C HIS A 40 7.70 -14.05 -27.29
N GLY A 41 7.96 -15.08 -26.49
CA GLY A 41 7.27 -16.37 -26.57
C GLY A 41 6.98 -16.91 -25.18
N MET A 42 6.98 -18.22 -25.03
CA MET A 42 6.70 -18.88 -23.75
C MET A 42 7.99 -19.40 -23.11
N ILE A 43 8.27 -18.94 -21.89
CA ILE A 43 9.26 -19.54 -20.99
C ILE A 43 8.47 -20.14 -19.83
N SER A 44 8.46 -21.48 -19.72
CA SER A 44 7.66 -22.18 -18.72
C SER A 44 8.47 -23.29 -18.06
N ALA A 45 8.32 -23.42 -16.75
CA ALA A 45 8.88 -24.52 -15.97
C ALA A 45 7.90 -24.99 -14.89
N THR A 46 8.09 -26.23 -14.42
CA THR A 46 7.31 -26.76 -13.29
C THR A 46 7.76 -26.16 -11.96
N GLN A 47 9.00 -25.68 -11.89
CA GLN A 47 9.56 -24.95 -10.73
C GLN A 47 10.02 -23.55 -11.15
N GLY A 48 10.98 -22.94 -10.48
CA GLY A 48 11.45 -21.59 -10.81
C GLY A 48 11.86 -21.49 -12.29
N THR A 49 11.29 -20.53 -13.01
CA THR A 49 11.50 -20.42 -14.46
C THR A 49 12.76 -19.65 -14.80
N ILE A 50 12.99 -18.54 -14.09
CA ILE A 50 14.20 -17.72 -14.19
C ILE A 50 14.78 -17.58 -12.80
N LEU A 51 15.95 -18.14 -12.57
CA LEU A 51 16.65 -18.08 -11.30
C LEU A 51 17.93 -17.26 -11.44
N LEU A 52 18.01 -16.13 -10.77
CA LEU A 52 19.14 -15.22 -10.77
C LEU A 52 19.72 -15.08 -9.37
N GLY A 53 21.02 -15.24 -9.25
CA GLY A 53 21.70 -15.17 -7.95
C GLY A 53 21.39 -16.38 -7.06
N THR A 54 22.35 -17.26 -6.89
CA THR A 54 22.24 -18.41 -6.00
C THR A 54 23.38 -18.35 -5.00
N GLY A 55 23.11 -17.94 -3.77
CA GLY A 55 24.18 -18.02 -2.79
C GLY A 55 23.76 -17.56 -1.42
N GLY A 56 24.08 -18.36 -0.40
CA GLY A 56 24.12 -17.88 0.98
C GLY A 56 25.30 -16.92 1.19
N GLY A 57 25.24 -16.14 2.23
CA GLY A 57 26.11 -15.02 2.58
C GLY A 57 27.54 -15.09 2.04
N GLY A 58 27.87 -14.19 1.14
CA GLY A 58 29.19 -14.06 0.51
C GLY A 58 29.24 -14.32 -0.99
N SER A 59 28.13 -14.68 -1.63
CA SER A 59 28.08 -14.92 -3.10
C SER A 59 28.17 -13.61 -3.90
N PRO A 60 28.78 -13.65 -5.09
CA PRO A 60 28.88 -12.48 -5.94
C PRO A 60 27.49 -11.97 -6.30
N ARG A 61 27.25 -10.67 -6.10
CA ARG A 61 26.03 -9.99 -6.50
C ARG A 61 25.97 -9.93 -8.02
N SER A 62 24.87 -10.37 -8.63
CA SER A 62 24.66 -10.14 -10.05
C SER A 62 24.23 -8.69 -10.25
N ARG A 63 24.88 -8.01 -11.19
CA ARG A 63 24.64 -6.58 -11.45
C ARG A 63 24.18 -6.36 -12.88
N GLY A 64 23.29 -5.41 -13.09
CA GLY A 64 22.86 -5.02 -14.42
C GLY A 64 22.05 -6.07 -15.16
N VAL A 65 21.34 -6.95 -14.44
CA VAL A 65 20.43 -7.94 -15.06
C VAL A 65 19.20 -7.22 -15.60
N LYS A 66 18.83 -7.57 -16.85
CA LYS A 66 17.67 -7.01 -17.52
C LYS A 66 16.78 -8.12 -18.05
N ILE A 67 15.51 -8.13 -17.65
CA ILE A 67 14.49 -9.05 -18.13
C ILE A 67 13.39 -8.23 -18.80
N TYR A 68 13.15 -8.50 -20.07
CA TYR A 68 12.15 -7.84 -20.89
C TYR A 68 11.16 -8.88 -21.41
N ASN A 69 9.91 -8.83 -20.92
CA ASN A 69 8.83 -9.67 -21.37
C ASN A 69 7.89 -8.85 -22.25
N TYR A 70 7.93 -9.11 -23.55
CA TYR A 70 7.21 -8.32 -24.55
C TYR A 70 5.80 -8.82 -24.79
N ASP A 71 5.06 -8.13 -25.66
CA ASP A 71 3.73 -8.51 -26.11
C ASP A 71 3.71 -9.96 -26.62
N GLY A 72 2.73 -10.73 -26.17
CA GLY A 72 2.64 -12.18 -26.40
C GLY A 72 3.66 -13.03 -25.64
N GLY A 73 4.62 -12.42 -24.97
CA GLY A 73 5.59 -13.10 -24.10
C GLY A 73 4.95 -13.60 -22.82
N THR A 74 5.22 -14.85 -22.45
CA THR A 74 4.74 -15.44 -21.19
C THR A 74 5.92 -16.03 -20.43
N ILE A 75 6.05 -15.65 -19.16
CA ILE A 75 6.99 -16.25 -18.19
C ILE A 75 6.15 -16.93 -17.10
N LYS A 76 6.17 -18.26 -17.05
CA LYS A 76 5.22 -19.01 -16.23
C LYS A 76 5.87 -20.11 -15.41
N SER A 77 5.46 -20.21 -14.13
CA SER A 77 5.67 -21.38 -13.29
C SER A 77 4.35 -22.16 -13.15
N THR A 78 4.36 -23.45 -13.44
CA THR A 78 3.16 -24.31 -13.45
C THR A 78 2.93 -25.10 -12.16
N SER A 79 3.85 -25.04 -11.20
CA SER A 79 3.69 -25.61 -9.87
C SER A 79 4.25 -24.64 -8.83
N GLY A 80 3.98 -24.86 -7.58
CA GLY A 80 4.19 -24.01 -6.39
C GLY A 80 5.46 -23.16 -6.22
N ASN A 81 6.16 -22.80 -7.31
CA ASN A 81 7.37 -21.97 -7.28
C ASN A 81 7.20 -20.67 -8.09
N ASN A 82 8.20 -19.81 -8.01
CA ASN A 82 8.18 -18.45 -8.56
C ASN A 82 8.71 -18.46 -10.00
N PRO A 83 8.04 -17.85 -10.98
CA PRO A 83 8.56 -17.72 -12.35
C PRO A 83 9.84 -16.88 -12.39
N ILE A 84 9.98 -15.85 -11.56
CA ILE A 84 11.21 -15.06 -11.47
C ILE A 84 11.70 -15.04 -10.02
N ILE A 85 12.93 -15.51 -9.82
CA ILE A 85 13.64 -15.44 -8.55
C ILE A 85 14.91 -14.61 -8.76
N ALA A 86 14.94 -13.44 -8.14
CA ALA A 86 15.98 -12.43 -8.28
C ALA A 86 16.65 -12.17 -6.92
N LYS A 87 17.68 -12.98 -6.60
CA LYS A 87 18.43 -12.86 -5.32
C LYS A 87 19.73 -12.11 -5.51
N TYR A 88 20.05 -11.23 -4.56
CA TYR A 88 21.29 -10.46 -4.53
C TYR A 88 21.56 -9.67 -5.83
N LEU A 89 20.50 -9.23 -6.50
CA LEU A 89 20.63 -8.38 -7.68
C LEU A 89 20.91 -6.94 -7.28
N THR A 90 21.77 -6.28 -8.05
CA THR A 90 21.98 -4.83 -7.95
C THR A 90 21.82 -4.17 -9.30
N ASP A 91 21.32 -2.93 -9.32
CA ASP A 91 21.17 -2.11 -10.53
C ASP A 91 20.48 -2.89 -11.68
N SER A 92 19.40 -3.57 -11.37
CA SER A 92 18.75 -4.55 -12.26
C SER A 92 17.32 -4.14 -12.61
N GLU A 93 16.82 -4.64 -13.75
CA GLU A 93 15.58 -4.19 -14.33
C GLU A 93 14.72 -5.39 -14.79
N ILE A 94 13.44 -5.39 -14.42
CA ILE A 94 12.43 -6.36 -14.88
C ILE A 94 11.28 -5.57 -15.46
N ILE A 95 11.09 -5.65 -16.78
CA ILE A 95 10.00 -4.98 -17.49
C ILE A 95 9.06 -6.01 -18.11
N ASN A 96 7.79 -5.94 -17.71
CA ASN A 96 6.71 -6.67 -18.34
C ASN A 96 5.90 -5.69 -19.20
N TYR A 97 6.13 -5.71 -20.50
CA TYR A 97 5.47 -4.80 -21.44
C TYR A 97 3.98 -5.11 -21.59
N GLU A 98 3.23 -4.20 -22.18
CA GLU A 98 1.84 -4.41 -22.57
C GLU A 98 1.68 -5.70 -23.38
N GLY A 99 0.65 -6.51 -23.07
CA GLY A 99 0.46 -7.83 -23.65
C GLY A 99 1.37 -8.95 -23.10
N GLY A 100 2.42 -8.61 -22.35
CA GLY A 100 3.27 -9.58 -21.66
C GLY A 100 2.59 -10.13 -20.39
N THR A 101 2.85 -11.42 -20.09
CA THR A 101 2.29 -12.11 -18.92
C THR A 101 3.37 -12.77 -18.08
N ILE A 102 3.33 -12.54 -16.77
CA ILE A 102 4.14 -13.25 -15.76
C ILE A 102 3.16 -13.96 -14.82
N GLU A 103 3.21 -15.29 -14.77
CA GLU A 103 2.22 -16.10 -14.07
C GLU A 103 2.86 -17.13 -13.14
N SER A 104 2.40 -17.17 -11.89
CA SER A 104 2.77 -18.18 -10.91
C SER A 104 1.56 -18.98 -10.45
N ALA A 105 1.62 -20.28 -10.56
CA ALA A 105 0.56 -21.18 -10.10
C ALA A 105 0.64 -21.51 -8.59
N GLY A 106 1.57 -20.92 -7.81
CA GLY A 106 1.66 -21.39 -6.43
C GLY A 106 2.29 -20.47 -5.41
N ARG A 107 3.16 -19.54 -5.78
CA ARG A 107 3.80 -18.63 -4.82
C ARG A 107 3.87 -17.20 -5.33
N TYR A 108 5.05 -16.72 -5.61
CA TYR A 108 5.32 -15.34 -6.00
C TYR A 108 5.43 -15.24 -7.52
N GLY A 109 4.93 -14.18 -8.11
CA GLY A 109 5.19 -13.85 -9.50
C GLY A 109 6.66 -13.42 -9.69
N ILE A 110 7.10 -12.48 -8.86
CA ILE A 110 8.49 -12.01 -8.79
C ILE A 110 8.93 -12.03 -7.32
N LEU A 111 9.98 -12.79 -7.02
CA LEU A 111 10.67 -12.74 -5.75
C LEU A 111 11.99 -11.99 -5.91
N ALA A 112 12.10 -10.81 -5.33
CA ALA A 112 13.36 -10.12 -5.15
C ALA A 112 13.84 -10.31 -3.69
N GLU A 113 15.08 -10.72 -3.49
CA GLU A 113 15.61 -10.99 -2.14
C GLU A 113 17.03 -10.45 -2.01
N ASN A 114 17.29 -9.66 -0.97
CA ASN A 114 18.61 -9.07 -0.66
C ASN A 114 19.19 -8.27 -1.84
N GLY A 115 18.37 -7.60 -2.61
CA GLY A 115 18.78 -6.82 -3.76
C GLY A 115 18.80 -5.32 -3.47
N SER A 116 19.45 -4.56 -4.37
CA SER A 116 19.48 -3.10 -4.29
C SER A 116 19.32 -2.45 -5.66
N ASN A 117 18.66 -1.29 -5.71
CA ASN A 117 18.40 -0.54 -6.93
C ASN A 117 17.73 -1.41 -8.02
N ILE A 118 16.65 -2.09 -7.65
CA ILE A 118 15.88 -2.93 -8.57
C ILE A 118 14.71 -2.14 -9.11
N THR A 119 14.59 -2.09 -10.44
CA THR A 119 13.42 -1.54 -11.12
C THR A 119 12.50 -2.68 -11.58
N ILE A 120 11.24 -2.61 -11.20
CA ILE A 120 10.18 -3.50 -11.70
C ILE A 120 9.11 -2.61 -12.35
N ASP A 121 8.93 -2.76 -13.66
CA ASP A 121 7.95 -2.00 -14.44
C ASP A 121 6.95 -2.98 -15.09
N ASN A 122 5.69 -2.91 -14.62
CA ASN A 122 4.61 -3.72 -15.17
C ASN A 122 3.65 -2.87 -15.99
N ARG A 123 3.57 -3.15 -17.26
CA ARG A 123 2.59 -2.59 -18.20
C ARG A 123 1.62 -3.66 -18.72
N GLY A 124 1.96 -4.95 -18.52
CA GLY A 124 1.16 -6.10 -18.87
C GLY A 124 0.41 -6.68 -17.68
N THR A 125 0.46 -8.00 -17.53
CA THR A 125 -0.22 -8.72 -16.45
C THR A 125 0.77 -9.53 -15.62
N ILE A 126 0.74 -9.38 -14.31
CA ILE A 126 1.47 -10.23 -13.37
C ILE A 126 0.47 -10.84 -12.41
N THR A 127 0.40 -12.16 -12.36
CA THR A 127 -0.52 -12.89 -11.48
C THR A 127 0.17 -13.96 -10.67
N SER A 128 -0.32 -14.19 -9.47
CA SER A 128 0.16 -15.29 -8.64
C SER A 128 -0.91 -15.79 -7.69
N ASP A 129 -0.64 -16.94 -7.09
CA ASP A 129 -1.50 -17.50 -6.05
C ASP A 129 -1.25 -16.85 -4.67
N ARG A 130 -0.12 -16.19 -4.45
CA ARG A 130 0.21 -15.50 -3.20
C ARG A 130 0.65 -14.06 -3.44
N ASN A 131 1.79 -13.67 -2.86
CA ASN A 131 2.37 -12.35 -3.15
C ASN A 131 2.81 -12.31 -4.62
N THR A 132 2.26 -11.41 -5.38
CA THR A 132 2.62 -11.31 -6.80
C THR A 132 3.99 -10.70 -6.97
N ILE A 133 4.32 -9.68 -6.17
CA ILE A 133 5.67 -9.13 -6.07
C ILE A 133 6.07 -9.18 -4.61
N TYR A 134 7.14 -9.88 -4.31
CA TYR A 134 7.71 -9.92 -2.98
C TYR A 134 9.14 -9.42 -2.97
N CYS A 135 9.34 -8.30 -2.34
CA CYS A 135 10.65 -7.71 -2.10
C CYS A 135 11.05 -7.96 -0.64
N ARG A 136 11.93 -8.93 -0.43
CA ARG A 136 12.44 -9.30 0.89
C ARG A 136 13.85 -8.75 1.09
N GLU A 137 14.03 -7.93 2.12
CA GLU A 137 15.34 -7.33 2.44
C GLU A 137 15.97 -6.60 1.25
N CYS A 138 15.16 -5.96 0.42
CA CYS A 138 15.64 -5.14 -0.68
C CYS A 138 15.85 -3.70 -0.23
N SER A 139 16.66 -2.96 -1.00
CA SER A 139 16.87 -1.53 -0.84
C SER A 139 16.70 -0.79 -2.16
N GLY A 140 16.19 0.45 -2.12
CA GLY A 140 16.09 1.30 -3.30
C GLY A 140 15.26 0.70 -4.44
N VAL A 141 14.13 0.04 -4.15
CA VAL A 141 13.27 -0.54 -5.18
C VAL A 141 12.39 0.54 -5.80
N THR A 142 12.39 0.61 -7.13
CA THR A 142 11.43 1.38 -7.91
C THR A 142 10.46 0.41 -8.57
N PHE A 143 9.20 0.53 -8.19
CA PHE A 143 8.13 -0.28 -8.73
C PHE A 143 7.09 0.60 -9.44
N THR A 144 6.84 0.32 -10.73
CA THR A 144 5.86 1.04 -11.55
C THR A 144 4.84 0.06 -12.10
N ASN A 145 3.56 0.40 -11.98
CA ASN A 145 2.47 -0.39 -12.55
C ASN A 145 1.52 0.48 -13.37
N SER A 146 1.43 0.21 -14.65
CA SER A 146 0.38 0.74 -15.53
C SER A 146 -0.55 -0.36 -16.08
N GLY A 147 -0.22 -1.62 -15.81
CA GLY A 147 -1.00 -2.80 -16.18
C GLY A 147 -1.81 -3.36 -15.00
N THR A 148 -1.86 -4.69 -14.92
CA THR A 148 -2.58 -5.39 -13.85
C THR A 148 -1.65 -6.28 -13.04
N ILE A 149 -1.74 -6.17 -11.72
CA ILE A 149 -1.07 -7.05 -10.78
C ILE A 149 -2.12 -7.61 -9.83
N SER A 150 -2.23 -8.94 -9.77
CA SER A 150 -3.24 -9.57 -8.93
C SER A 150 -2.74 -10.82 -8.23
N SER A 151 -3.25 -11.03 -7.01
CA SER A 151 -3.12 -12.30 -6.31
C SER A 151 -4.48 -12.96 -6.17
N THR A 152 -4.53 -14.30 -6.33
CA THR A 152 -5.77 -15.07 -6.35
C THR A 152 -6.01 -15.88 -5.08
N ASN A 153 -5.05 -15.93 -4.17
CA ASN A 153 -5.16 -16.72 -2.94
C ASN A 153 -6.20 -16.14 -1.97
N THR A 154 -7.06 -17.01 -1.49
CA THR A 154 -8.11 -16.68 -0.52
C THR A 154 -7.80 -17.15 0.91
N GLY A 155 -6.60 -17.64 1.20
CA GLY A 155 -6.37 -18.44 2.41
C GLY A 155 -5.26 -18.01 3.38
N THR A 156 -4.48 -16.97 3.13
CA THR A 156 -3.41 -16.53 4.05
C THR A 156 -3.09 -15.05 3.88
N ASN A 157 -2.68 -14.38 4.97
CA ASN A 157 -2.29 -12.97 5.04
C ASN A 157 -1.06 -12.65 4.18
N THR A 158 -1.23 -12.60 2.88
CA THR A 158 -0.17 -12.33 1.93
C THR A 158 -0.58 -11.16 1.06
N GLY A 159 0.19 -10.08 1.08
CA GLY A 159 -0.07 -8.92 0.21
C GLY A 159 0.24 -9.22 -1.26
N THR A 160 -0.45 -8.59 -2.20
CA THR A 160 -0.12 -8.71 -3.62
C THR A 160 1.24 -8.12 -3.93
N VAL A 161 1.51 -6.91 -3.46
CA VAL A 161 2.84 -6.29 -3.45
C VAL A 161 3.30 -6.22 -2.00
N LEU A 162 4.34 -6.97 -1.66
CA LEU A 162 4.91 -6.99 -0.31
C LEU A 162 6.35 -6.46 -0.33
N ILE A 163 6.58 -5.38 0.38
CA ILE A 163 7.91 -4.89 0.73
C ILE A 163 8.14 -5.21 2.21
N ASP A 164 9.03 -6.16 2.47
CA ASP A 164 9.37 -6.64 3.81
C ASP A 164 10.86 -6.52 4.04
N ARG A 165 11.25 -5.65 4.96
CA ARG A 165 12.64 -5.46 5.31
C ARG A 165 12.88 -5.75 6.80
N GLN A 166 13.87 -6.58 7.06
CA GLN A 166 14.39 -6.83 8.40
C GLN A 166 15.71 -6.08 8.55
N GLY A 167 15.69 -4.89 9.10
CA GLY A 167 16.90 -4.13 9.41
C GLY A 167 16.81 -2.65 9.06
N ASP A 168 17.67 -1.87 9.71
CA ASP A 168 17.79 -0.44 9.50
C ASP A 168 18.53 -0.18 8.18
N SER A 169 17.84 0.29 7.18
CA SER A 169 18.42 0.79 5.94
C SER A 169 17.73 2.07 5.55
N ASP A 170 18.56 3.03 5.20
CA ASP A 170 18.12 4.38 4.80
C ASP A 170 17.64 4.45 3.33
N ASP A 171 17.61 3.32 2.62
CA ASP A 171 17.21 3.30 1.20
C ASP A 171 15.70 3.34 1.04
N ALA A 172 15.21 4.39 0.43
CA ALA A 172 13.81 4.61 0.14
C ALA A 172 13.31 3.70 -1.00
N HIS A 173 12.03 3.34 -0.94
CA HIS A 173 11.32 2.66 -2.02
C HIS A 173 10.32 3.60 -2.70
N THR A 174 10.06 3.36 -3.97
CA THR A 174 9.03 4.09 -4.71
C THR A 174 8.07 3.10 -5.37
N ILE A 175 6.78 3.29 -5.15
CA ILE A 175 5.70 2.54 -5.79
C ILE A 175 4.83 3.53 -6.54
N THR A 176 4.75 3.41 -7.86
CA THR A 176 3.87 4.22 -8.70
C THR A 176 2.83 3.34 -9.35
N ASN A 177 1.54 3.61 -9.11
CA ASN A 177 0.44 2.85 -9.68
C ASN A 177 -0.49 3.75 -10.50
N SER A 178 -0.56 3.52 -11.80
CA SER A 178 -1.57 4.07 -12.69
C SER A 178 -2.53 3.03 -13.26
N GLY A 179 -2.25 1.74 -13.02
CA GLY A 179 -3.05 0.59 -13.41
C GLY A 179 -3.87 0.03 -12.25
N THR A 180 -3.90 -1.30 -12.15
CA THR A 180 -4.63 -2.01 -11.08
C THR A 180 -3.70 -2.89 -10.27
N ILE A 181 -3.77 -2.77 -8.94
CA ILE A 181 -3.17 -3.71 -7.98
C ILE A 181 -4.31 -4.30 -7.16
N GLU A 182 -4.54 -5.61 -7.28
CA GLU A 182 -5.68 -6.27 -6.65
C GLU A 182 -5.24 -7.49 -5.85
N SER A 183 -5.82 -7.65 -4.66
CA SER A 183 -5.65 -8.81 -3.80
C SER A 183 -7.00 -9.47 -3.54
N ALA A 184 -7.10 -10.77 -3.82
CA ALA A 184 -8.28 -11.54 -3.44
C ALA A 184 -8.36 -11.75 -1.92
N PHE A 185 -7.21 -11.73 -1.23
CA PHE A 185 -7.13 -11.84 0.23
C PHE A 185 -5.79 -11.28 0.73
N GLY A 186 -5.81 -10.58 1.86
CA GLY A 186 -4.63 -9.87 2.36
C GLY A 186 -4.49 -8.48 1.73
N ALA A 187 -3.46 -7.75 2.06
CA ALA A 187 -3.28 -6.40 1.55
C ALA A 187 -2.97 -6.38 0.04
N ALA A 188 -3.51 -5.41 -0.71
CA ALA A 188 -3.05 -5.20 -2.08
C ALA A 188 -1.59 -4.69 -2.09
N ILE A 189 -1.27 -3.75 -1.21
CA ILE A 189 0.11 -3.33 -0.93
C ILE A 189 0.38 -3.49 0.56
N GLN A 190 1.43 -4.20 0.91
CA GLN A 190 1.90 -4.36 2.28
C GLN A 190 3.32 -3.82 2.42
N ILE A 191 3.48 -2.79 3.25
CA ILE A 191 4.79 -2.28 3.67
C ILE A 191 5.03 -2.76 5.10
N ALA A 192 6.03 -3.60 5.28
CA ALA A 192 6.35 -4.16 6.59
C ALA A 192 7.79 -3.85 6.98
N ARG A 193 7.98 -3.35 8.20
CA ARG A 193 9.30 -3.14 8.80
C ARG A 193 10.26 -2.29 7.95
N ASN A 194 9.77 -1.23 7.33
CA ASN A 194 10.60 -0.34 6.52
C ASN A 194 10.90 0.96 7.29
N THR A 195 12.16 1.22 7.52
CA THR A 195 12.66 2.43 8.20
C THR A 195 13.27 3.46 7.25
N GLY A 196 13.67 3.06 6.03
CA GLY A 196 14.31 3.92 5.03
C GLY A 196 13.36 4.83 4.25
N GLY A 197 12.08 4.66 4.47
CA GLY A 197 11.05 5.42 3.77
C GLY A 197 10.47 4.69 2.56
N THR A 198 9.24 5.03 2.22
CA THR A 198 8.57 4.55 1.03
C THR A 198 7.63 5.65 0.52
N THR A 199 7.61 5.85 -0.79
CA THR A 199 6.61 6.69 -1.44
C THR A 199 5.68 5.82 -2.26
N ILE A 200 4.36 5.99 -2.08
CA ILE A 200 3.32 5.36 -2.88
C ILE A 200 2.55 6.45 -3.62
N ASP A 201 2.67 6.49 -4.94
CA ASP A 201 1.93 7.40 -5.80
C ASP A 201 0.86 6.61 -6.56
N ASN A 202 -0.43 6.85 -6.25
CA ASN A 202 -1.54 6.14 -6.85
C ASN A 202 -2.43 7.08 -7.67
N THR A 203 -2.50 6.85 -8.98
CA THR A 203 -3.49 7.46 -9.88
C THR A 203 -4.47 6.43 -10.45
N GLY A 204 -4.21 5.15 -10.21
CA GLY A 204 -5.02 4.01 -10.64
C GLY A 204 -5.90 3.44 -9.52
N THR A 205 -6.00 2.12 -9.48
CA THR A 205 -6.81 1.40 -8.49
C THR A 205 -5.94 0.46 -7.64
N ILE A 206 -6.07 0.58 -6.34
CA ILE A 206 -5.52 -0.36 -5.35
C ILE A 206 -6.71 -0.97 -4.60
N LYS A 207 -6.91 -2.28 -4.74
CA LYS A 207 -8.13 -2.95 -4.25
C LYS A 207 -7.79 -4.25 -3.53
N SER A 208 -8.50 -4.52 -2.45
CA SER A 208 -8.39 -5.79 -1.71
C SER A 208 -9.73 -6.20 -1.11
N SER A 209 -9.88 -7.49 -0.81
CA SER A 209 -10.98 -7.97 0.02
C SER A 209 -10.72 -7.75 1.53
N THR A 210 -9.53 -7.37 1.93
CA THR A 210 -9.21 -7.03 3.33
C THR A 210 -8.67 -5.59 3.39
N ALA A 211 -7.38 -5.38 3.63
CA ALA A 211 -6.76 -4.07 3.59
C ALA A 211 -6.31 -3.73 2.16
N ALA A 212 -6.65 -2.55 1.62
CA ALA A 212 -6.07 -2.16 0.35
C ALA A 212 -4.59 -1.81 0.51
N ILE A 213 -4.23 -1.02 1.53
CA ILE A 213 -2.84 -0.76 1.90
C ILE A 213 -2.66 -1.07 3.38
N GLY A 214 -1.67 -1.89 3.71
CA GLY A 214 -1.21 -2.14 5.07
C GLY A 214 0.20 -1.59 5.29
N ALA A 215 0.38 -0.73 6.30
CA ALA A 215 1.66 -0.14 6.66
C ALA A 215 1.99 -0.43 8.12
N GLY A 216 2.73 -1.51 8.35
CA GLY A 216 3.18 -1.92 9.69
C GLY A 216 4.63 -1.55 9.95
N ARG A 217 4.98 -0.96 11.10
CA ARG A 217 6.35 -0.55 11.47
C ARG A 217 7.05 0.30 10.42
N THR A 218 6.35 1.22 9.83
CA THR A 218 6.88 2.00 8.71
C THR A 218 7.27 3.38 9.21
N LYS A 219 8.48 3.81 8.85
CA LYS A 219 8.93 5.18 9.07
C LYS A 219 9.09 5.90 7.74
N ASN A 220 8.87 7.21 7.75
CA ASN A 220 9.03 8.06 6.57
C ASN A 220 8.20 7.59 5.35
N LEU A 221 6.96 7.12 5.57
CA LEU A 221 6.06 6.72 4.51
C LEU A 221 5.28 7.93 3.98
N THR A 222 5.25 8.09 2.67
CA THR A 222 4.37 9.05 2.00
C THR A 222 3.42 8.31 1.06
N ILE A 223 2.12 8.56 1.19
CA ILE A 223 1.11 8.04 0.26
C ILE A 223 0.42 9.22 -0.41
N ASN A 224 0.52 9.30 -1.74
CA ASN A 224 -0.17 10.28 -2.56
C ASN A 224 -1.26 9.57 -3.36
N ASN A 225 -2.53 9.77 -3.01
CA ASN A 225 -3.65 9.13 -3.68
C ASN A 225 -4.44 10.13 -4.51
N HIS A 226 -4.37 10.00 -5.83
CA HIS A 226 -5.21 10.68 -6.81
C HIS A 226 -6.24 9.74 -7.47
N GLY A 227 -6.14 8.44 -7.19
CA GLY A 227 -6.99 7.38 -7.73
C GLY A 227 -7.94 6.80 -6.69
N THR A 228 -8.09 5.49 -6.72
CA THR A 228 -8.97 4.75 -5.82
C THR A 228 -8.17 3.76 -4.97
N ILE A 229 -8.39 3.81 -3.66
CA ILE A 229 -7.90 2.82 -2.71
C ILE A 229 -9.13 2.24 -2.01
N THR A 230 -9.41 0.93 -2.19
CA THR A 230 -10.66 0.36 -1.68
C THR A 230 -10.50 -1.03 -1.08
N SER A 231 -11.15 -1.22 0.08
CA SER A 231 -11.42 -2.54 0.64
C SER A 231 -12.85 -2.96 0.29
N THR A 232 -13.01 -4.22 -0.14
CA THR A 232 -14.31 -4.75 -0.58
C THR A 232 -14.77 -5.94 0.24
N GLY A 233 -14.05 -6.29 1.33
CA GLY A 233 -14.37 -7.44 2.16
C GLY A 233 -15.64 -7.27 2.99
N GLU A 234 -16.31 -8.39 3.23
CA GLU A 234 -17.45 -8.51 4.12
C GLU A 234 -16.98 -9.12 5.45
N HIS A 235 -17.23 -8.44 6.58
CA HIS A 235 -17.12 -8.99 7.93
C HIS A 235 -15.74 -9.42 8.43
N ASP A 236 -14.97 -8.46 8.93
CA ASP A 236 -14.04 -8.68 10.06
C ASP A 236 -13.40 -7.34 10.47
N GLN A 237 -12.89 -7.23 11.68
CA GLN A 237 -12.20 -6.03 12.21
C GLN A 237 -10.89 -5.66 11.44
N ASN A 238 -10.59 -6.38 10.35
CA ASN A 238 -9.39 -6.22 9.53
C ASN A 238 -9.66 -5.66 8.13
N HIS A 239 -10.86 -5.14 7.88
CA HIS A 239 -11.21 -4.54 6.60
C HIS A 239 -11.10 -3.02 6.69
N PHE A 240 -10.15 -2.46 5.96
CA PHE A 240 -9.93 -1.02 5.89
C PHE A 240 -9.30 -0.62 4.54
N GLY A 241 -9.58 0.58 4.11
CA GLY A 241 -8.92 1.15 2.93
C GLY A 241 -7.41 1.22 3.15
N ILE A 242 -6.99 1.90 4.23
CA ILE A 242 -5.58 2.00 4.64
C ILE A 242 -5.46 1.67 6.12
N GLY A 243 -4.54 0.78 6.48
CA GLY A 243 -4.19 0.48 7.87
C GLY A 243 -2.77 0.87 8.23
N PHE A 244 -2.63 1.66 9.25
CA PHE A 244 -1.35 2.04 9.85
C PHE A 244 -1.14 1.29 11.16
N GLY A 245 0.02 0.64 11.32
CA GLY A 245 0.35 -0.05 12.57
C GLY A 245 -0.23 -1.46 12.73
N ASN A 246 -0.76 -2.07 11.68
CA ASN A 246 -1.40 -3.38 11.71
C ASN A 246 -0.40 -4.53 11.49
N ASP A 247 0.62 -4.66 12.33
CA ASP A 247 1.48 -5.84 12.36
C ASP A 247 1.50 -6.45 13.76
N SER A 248 0.90 -7.63 13.89
CA SER A 248 0.71 -8.35 15.17
C SER A 248 2.00 -8.73 15.89
N THR A 249 3.16 -8.61 15.24
CA THR A 249 4.42 -9.12 15.77
C THR A 249 5.38 -8.04 16.24
N SER A 250 5.06 -6.76 16.08
CA SER A 250 6.03 -5.69 16.28
C SER A 250 5.87 -4.84 17.53
N ILE A 251 7.01 -4.48 18.13
CA ILE A 251 7.12 -3.63 19.32
C ILE A 251 7.39 -2.15 18.94
N GLU A 252 7.75 -1.89 17.69
CA GLU A 252 8.15 -0.55 17.23
C GLU A 252 6.98 0.23 16.62
N ALA A 253 6.91 1.51 16.93
CA ALA A 253 5.92 2.45 16.40
C ALA A 253 6.18 2.79 14.92
N GLY A 254 5.13 3.08 14.18
CA GLY A 254 5.24 3.83 12.93
C GLY A 254 5.56 5.29 13.24
N GLU A 255 6.36 5.95 12.40
CA GLU A 255 6.83 7.31 12.65
C GLU A 255 6.93 8.11 11.35
N ASN A 256 6.58 9.39 11.42
CA ASN A 256 6.73 10.33 10.31
C ASN A 256 6.04 9.85 9.03
N VAL A 257 4.72 9.72 9.07
CA VAL A 257 3.91 9.26 7.93
C VAL A 257 3.03 10.38 7.41
N VAL A 258 2.96 10.52 6.09
CA VAL A 258 2.12 11.50 5.41
C VAL A 258 1.21 10.79 4.42
N LEU A 259 -0.09 11.02 4.56
CA LEU A 259 -1.11 10.63 3.59
C LEU A 259 -1.69 11.88 2.94
N ASN A 260 -1.54 12.00 1.64
CA ASN A 260 -2.16 13.03 0.82
C ASN A 260 -3.27 12.39 -0.02
N ASN A 261 -4.52 12.61 0.35
CA ASN A 261 -5.67 12.09 -0.39
C ASN A 261 -6.34 13.17 -1.22
N PHE A 262 -6.28 13.02 -2.53
CA PHE A 262 -6.98 13.83 -3.55
C PHE A 262 -8.05 13.02 -4.28
N GLY A 263 -8.04 11.69 -4.12
CA GLY A 263 -8.94 10.75 -4.76
C GLY A 263 -9.92 10.14 -3.76
N SER A 264 -10.13 8.84 -3.85
CA SER A 264 -11.04 8.11 -2.97
C SER A 264 -10.31 7.02 -2.16
N ILE A 265 -10.56 7.01 -0.86
CA ILE A 265 -10.18 5.92 0.05
C ILE A 265 -11.47 5.38 0.63
N SER A 266 -11.73 4.08 0.50
CA SER A 266 -13.00 3.51 0.97
C SER A 266 -12.87 2.09 1.51
N ALA A 267 -13.74 1.78 2.48
CA ALA A 267 -14.07 0.43 2.89
C ALA A 267 -15.60 0.28 2.79
N ILE A 268 -16.07 -0.58 1.86
CA ILE A 268 -17.42 -0.49 1.34
C ILE A 268 -18.46 -1.21 2.22
N ASN A 269 -18.03 -2.19 3.03
CA ASN A 269 -18.97 -3.12 3.65
C ASN A 269 -18.94 -3.09 5.18
N GLY A 270 -20.13 -3.07 5.78
CA GLY A 270 -20.38 -3.30 7.21
C GLY A 270 -19.61 -2.36 8.13
N ASP A 271 -18.94 -2.96 9.12
CA ASP A 271 -18.17 -2.26 10.16
C ASP A 271 -16.72 -1.95 9.73
N ALA A 272 -16.48 -1.78 8.43
CA ALA A 272 -15.15 -1.52 7.88
C ALA A 272 -14.78 -0.03 7.94
N ASP A 273 -13.51 0.24 8.24
CA ASP A 273 -13.00 1.60 8.39
C ASP A 273 -12.31 2.10 7.10
N GLY A 274 -12.52 3.34 6.73
CA GLY A 274 -11.79 3.98 5.64
C GLY A 274 -10.30 3.99 5.90
N ILE A 275 -9.89 4.51 7.05
CA ILE A 275 -8.51 4.53 7.57
C ILE A 275 -8.51 4.03 9.01
N LYS A 276 -7.67 3.05 9.30
CA LYS A 276 -7.45 2.54 10.65
C LYS A 276 -6.04 2.84 11.14
N ILE A 277 -5.92 3.43 12.31
CA ILE A 277 -4.65 3.81 12.94
C ILE A 277 -4.49 3.04 14.25
N GLY A 278 -3.44 2.25 14.34
CA GLY A 278 -3.16 1.40 15.50
C GLY A 278 -3.90 0.06 15.46
N ASP A 279 -3.67 -0.78 16.47
CA ASP A 279 -4.30 -2.08 16.62
C ASP A 279 -5.00 -2.15 17.99
N TYR A 280 -6.24 -2.65 18.03
CA TYR A 280 -7.00 -2.86 19.27
C TYR A 280 -6.31 -3.83 20.26
N HIS A 281 -5.42 -4.69 19.77
CA HIS A 281 -4.82 -5.77 20.57
C HIS A 281 -3.38 -5.53 21.03
N ALA A 282 -2.74 -4.46 20.60
CA ALA A 282 -1.36 -4.19 20.96
C ALA A 282 -1.17 -2.73 21.34
N ASN A 283 -0.49 -2.49 22.46
CA ASN A 283 -0.03 -1.15 22.87
C ASN A 283 1.03 -0.60 21.89
N LYS A 284 0.67 -0.48 20.61
CA LYS A 284 1.55 -0.05 19.54
C LYS A 284 1.17 1.36 19.15
N ASN A 285 2.09 2.23 19.35
CA ASN A 285 1.91 3.65 19.07
C ASN A 285 2.19 3.91 17.60
N PHE A 286 1.47 4.85 17.06
CA PHE A 286 1.81 5.50 15.80
C PHE A 286 2.11 6.97 16.13
N ASP A 287 3.30 7.42 15.78
CA ASP A 287 3.75 8.77 16.09
C ASP A 287 3.89 9.57 14.80
N ASP A 288 3.49 10.84 14.81
CA ASP A 288 3.62 11.79 13.72
C ASP A 288 2.98 11.31 12.38
N LEU A 289 1.67 11.08 12.40
CA LEU A 289 0.88 10.83 11.20
C LEU A 289 0.12 12.10 10.79
N THR A 290 0.34 12.54 9.57
CA THR A 290 -0.42 13.64 8.94
C THR A 290 -1.32 13.08 7.84
N ILE A 291 -2.62 13.36 7.92
CA ILE A 291 -3.62 13.05 6.89
C ILE A 291 -4.08 14.36 6.25
N ASN A 292 -3.65 14.62 5.02
CA ASN A 292 -4.14 15.73 4.21
C ASN A 292 -5.27 15.21 3.31
N ASN A 293 -6.52 15.63 3.56
CA ASN A 293 -7.65 15.18 2.79
C ASN A 293 -8.28 16.32 1.97
N SER A 294 -8.24 16.19 0.66
CA SER A 294 -8.96 17.01 -0.32
C SER A 294 -9.92 16.16 -1.18
N GLY A 295 -9.91 14.84 -0.99
CA GLY A 295 -10.76 13.88 -1.66
C GLY A 295 -11.81 13.30 -0.72
N THR A 296 -12.16 12.03 -0.92
CA THR A 296 -13.16 11.34 -0.09
C THR A 296 -12.51 10.23 0.71
N ILE A 297 -12.83 10.15 2.00
CA ILE A 297 -12.52 9.04 2.87
C ILE A 297 -13.85 8.47 3.38
N SER A 298 -14.09 7.18 3.13
CA SER A 298 -15.37 6.52 3.46
C SER A 298 -15.13 5.22 4.19
N GLY A 299 -15.84 5.01 5.29
CA GLY A 299 -15.96 3.73 5.96
C GLY A 299 -17.41 3.27 6.00
N GLY A 300 -17.65 2.00 6.24
CA GLY A 300 -18.98 1.50 6.56
C GLY A 300 -19.40 1.95 7.97
N ASP A 301 -18.44 1.98 8.88
CA ASP A 301 -18.59 2.50 10.25
C ASP A 301 -17.84 3.83 10.35
N ASN A 302 -16.53 3.81 10.36
CA ASN A 302 -15.71 5.01 10.51
C ASN A 302 -15.00 5.39 9.21
N SER A 303 -14.99 6.67 8.88
CA SER A 303 -14.09 7.20 7.85
C SER A 303 -12.64 7.13 8.32
N ILE A 304 -12.38 7.46 9.59
CA ILE A 304 -11.08 7.34 10.24
C ILE A 304 -11.30 6.81 11.65
N VAL A 305 -10.60 5.74 12.04
CA VAL A 305 -10.58 5.26 13.42
C VAL A 305 -9.16 5.25 13.97
N MET A 306 -9.00 5.84 15.15
CA MET A 306 -7.81 5.72 15.96
C MET A 306 -8.05 4.70 17.06
N ALA A 307 -7.65 3.45 16.82
CA ALA A 307 -7.96 2.31 17.67
C ALA A 307 -7.20 2.28 19.01
N ASN A 308 -6.10 3.03 19.15
CA ASN A 308 -5.24 2.96 20.32
C ASN A 308 -5.05 4.35 20.96
N SER A 309 -5.28 4.44 22.27
CA SER A 309 -5.11 5.67 23.06
C SER A 309 -3.65 6.14 23.22
N ASN A 310 -2.69 5.30 22.92
CA ASN A 310 -1.26 5.64 23.02
C ASN A 310 -0.66 6.24 21.74
N ASN A 311 -1.44 6.41 20.68
CA ASN A 311 -0.98 7.11 19.49
C ASN A 311 -0.73 8.59 19.81
N THR A 312 0.31 9.16 19.24
CA THR A 312 0.68 10.57 19.43
C THR A 312 0.89 11.27 18.10
N GLY A 313 0.62 12.59 18.05
CA GLY A 313 0.94 13.41 16.88
C GLY A 313 0.09 13.13 15.65
N LEU A 314 -1.20 12.74 15.79
CA LEU A 314 -2.09 12.71 14.65
C LEU A 314 -2.53 14.11 14.25
N GLU A 315 -2.28 14.49 13.01
CA GLU A 315 -2.80 15.69 12.40
C GLU A 315 -3.71 15.34 11.22
N ILE A 316 -4.95 15.82 11.25
CA ILE A 316 -5.90 15.71 10.14
C ILE A 316 -6.05 17.12 9.55
N VAL A 317 -5.67 17.30 8.28
CA VAL A 317 -5.82 18.58 7.57
C VAL A 317 -6.86 18.41 6.48
N THR A 318 -8.01 19.09 6.64
CA THR A 318 -9.09 19.07 5.66
C THR A 318 -8.94 20.26 4.72
N LYS A 319 -8.90 19.99 3.40
CA LYS A 319 -8.69 20.97 2.33
C LYS A 319 -9.72 20.81 1.21
N GLY A 320 -10.06 21.89 0.55
CA GLY A 320 -10.92 21.86 -0.62
C GLY A 320 -12.26 21.16 -0.35
N GLU A 321 -12.57 20.17 -1.16
CA GLU A 321 -13.79 19.36 -1.05
C GLU A 321 -13.59 18.05 -0.27
N GLY A 322 -12.59 18.02 0.61
CA GLY A 322 -12.29 16.85 1.44
C GLY A 322 -13.50 16.41 2.25
N THR A 323 -14.01 15.21 2.01
CA THR A 323 -15.21 14.66 2.65
C THR A 323 -14.90 13.42 3.45
N TYR A 324 -15.69 13.19 4.50
CA TYR A 324 -15.65 12.03 5.36
C TYR A 324 -17.05 11.40 5.41
N ASN A 325 -17.17 10.18 4.90
CA ASN A 325 -18.40 9.40 4.96
C ASN A 325 -18.24 8.32 6.02
N GLY A 326 -18.86 8.50 7.15
CA GLY A 326 -18.66 7.78 8.39
C GLY A 326 -17.97 8.67 9.43
N GLU A 327 -17.97 8.23 10.67
CA GLU A 327 -17.43 8.99 11.80
C GLU A 327 -15.90 9.10 11.77
N ILE A 328 -15.36 10.10 12.44
CA ILE A 328 -13.96 10.15 12.85
C ILE A 328 -13.91 9.76 14.33
N GLU A 329 -13.51 8.53 14.62
CA GLU A 329 -13.41 8.01 15.99
C GLU A 329 -12.00 8.23 16.56
N LEU A 330 -11.90 8.96 17.68
CA LEU A 330 -10.64 9.36 18.30
C LEU A 330 -10.48 8.75 19.69
N ASN A 331 -9.65 7.73 19.83
CA ASN A 331 -9.33 7.13 21.12
C ASN A 331 -8.04 7.70 21.77
N SER A 332 -7.41 8.69 21.14
CA SER A 332 -6.20 9.37 21.66
C SER A 332 -6.45 10.85 21.93
N THR A 333 -5.80 11.39 22.96
CA THR A 333 -5.97 12.79 23.40
C THR A 333 -5.10 13.80 22.65
N ASN A 334 -4.26 13.37 21.70
CA ASN A 334 -3.28 14.23 21.03
C ASN A 334 -3.55 14.34 19.52
N THR A 335 -4.82 14.50 19.14
CA THR A 335 -5.20 14.71 17.75
C THR A 335 -5.44 16.18 17.47
N THR A 336 -4.89 16.67 16.38
CA THR A 336 -5.15 18.02 15.86
C THR A 336 -5.92 17.91 14.54
N MET A 337 -7.01 18.68 14.41
CA MET A 337 -7.69 18.86 13.14
C MET A 337 -7.49 20.29 12.66
N THR A 338 -6.88 20.46 11.50
CA THR A 338 -6.65 21.75 10.87
C THR A 338 -7.67 21.95 9.74
N LEU A 339 -8.46 23.01 9.84
CA LEU A 339 -9.37 23.47 8.79
C LEU A 339 -8.63 24.47 7.90
N ASP A 340 -8.31 24.04 6.70
CA ASP A 340 -7.58 24.87 5.72
C ASP A 340 -8.50 25.91 5.07
N CYS A 341 -7.92 27.03 4.66
CA CYS A 341 -8.60 28.11 3.97
C CYS A 341 -9.38 27.68 2.71
N SER A 342 -8.96 26.60 2.07
CA SER A 342 -9.61 26.09 0.86
C SER A 342 -10.81 25.16 1.13
N ILE A 343 -11.12 24.83 2.40
CA ILE A 343 -12.22 23.91 2.72
C ILE A 343 -13.56 24.41 2.15
N SER A 344 -14.34 23.50 1.58
CA SER A 344 -15.68 23.81 1.13
C SER A 344 -16.59 24.18 2.29
N LYS A 345 -17.44 25.20 2.06
CA LYS A 345 -18.44 25.63 3.04
C LYS A 345 -19.57 24.61 3.14
N ASP A 346 -20.29 24.65 4.24
CA ASP A 346 -21.43 23.78 4.54
C ASP A 346 -21.06 22.30 4.72
N GLN A 347 -19.83 22.01 5.08
CA GLN A 347 -19.43 20.65 5.42
C GLN A 347 -19.83 20.26 6.83
N LYS A 348 -20.32 19.04 6.98
CA LYS A 348 -20.58 18.36 8.26
C LYS A 348 -19.57 17.23 8.43
N ILE A 349 -18.82 17.25 9.51
CA ILE A 349 -17.88 16.19 9.88
C ILE A 349 -18.32 15.64 11.24
N GLU A 350 -18.64 14.36 11.29
CA GLU A 350 -19.05 13.67 12.50
C GLU A 350 -17.82 13.19 13.26
N ILE A 351 -17.72 13.53 14.55
CA ILE A 351 -16.56 13.25 15.39
C ILE A 351 -17.02 12.55 16.66
N HIS A 352 -16.53 11.33 16.85
CA HIS A 352 -16.67 10.59 18.10
C HIS A 352 -15.50 10.90 19.03
N ASN A 353 -15.79 11.10 20.33
CA ASN A 353 -14.79 11.52 21.32
C ASN A 353 -14.10 12.87 20.99
N LYS A 354 -14.87 13.87 20.58
CA LYS A 354 -14.39 15.20 20.21
C LYS A 354 -13.50 15.89 21.25
N THR A 355 -13.59 15.51 22.52
CA THR A 355 -12.76 16.04 23.60
C THR A 355 -11.28 15.70 23.46
N ASN A 356 -10.97 14.72 22.62
CA ASN A 356 -9.61 14.29 22.31
C ASN A 356 -8.98 15.10 21.17
N MET A 357 -9.70 16.04 20.58
CA MET A 357 -9.26 16.79 19.41
C MET A 357 -9.08 18.28 19.70
N VAL A 358 -8.02 18.84 19.16
CA VAL A 358 -7.77 20.28 19.09
C VAL A 358 -8.03 20.77 17.68
N ILE A 359 -8.91 21.74 17.49
CA ILE A 359 -9.17 22.33 16.18
C ILE A 359 -8.29 23.55 15.98
N THR A 360 -7.52 23.54 14.90
CA THR A 360 -6.77 24.69 14.42
C THR A 360 -7.52 25.33 13.27
N ASN A 361 -7.95 26.57 13.48
CA ASN A 361 -8.70 27.32 12.47
C ASN A 361 -7.75 28.14 11.59
N ASN A 362 -7.58 27.69 10.34
CA ASN A 362 -6.87 28.41 9.27
C ASN A 362 -7.83 28.84 8.17
N LEU A 363 -9.12 29.00 8.47
CA LEU A 363 -10.14 29.44 7.52
C LEU A 363 -9.84 30.86 6.99
N CYS A 364 -10.29 31.13 5.76
CA CYS A 364 -10.12 32.42 5.13
C CYS A 364 -11.27 33.38 5.40
N GLY A 365 -10.94 34.67 5.46
CA GLY A 365 -11.94 35.71 5.60
C GLY A 365 -12.65 35.67 6.98
N ASN A 366 -13.98 35.73 6.94
CA ASN A 366 -14.83 35.65 8.12
C ASN A 366 -15.50 34.25 8.24
N ASP A 367 -14.98 33.27 7.55
CA ASP A 367 -15.49 31.90 7.68
C ASP A 367 -15.27 31.39 9.10
N THR A 368 -16.24 30.69 9.62
CA THR A 368 -16.26 30.20 11.00
C THR A 368 -16.59 28.72 11.04
N TYR A 369 -16.32 28.08 12.16
CA TYR A 369 -16.78 26.75 12.44
C TYR A 369 -17.50 26.69 13.79
N GLU A 370 -18.37 25.73 13.95
CA GLU A 370 -19.05 25.43 15.20
C GLU A 370 -18.97 23.92 15.50
N ILE A 371 -18.78 23.59 16.75
CA ILE A 371 -18.90 22.21 17.25
C ILE A 371 -20.22 22.10 17.98
N LEU A 372 -21.14 21.35 17.39
CA LEU A 372 -22.43 21.05 18.01
C LEU A 372 -22.34 19.72 18.76
N ASP A 373 -22.93 19.69 19.96
CA ASP A 373 -23.09 18.46 20.70
C ASP A 373 -24.15 17.57 20.07
N SER A 374 -23.93 16.26 20.03
CA SER A 374 -24.92 15.27 19.57
C SER A 374 -26.15 15.17 20.51
N ASN A 375 -26.12 15.80 21.67
CA ASN A 375 -27.21 15.85 22.68
C ASN A 375 -28.53 16.47 22.19
N SER A 376 -28.65 16.77 20.91
CA SER A 376 -29.95 17.12 20.31
C SER A 376 -30.79 15.89 19.94
N ASP A 377 -30.25 14.69 20.01
CA ASP A 377 -30.99 13.45 19.87
C ASP A 377 -31.52 13.02 21.26
N PRO A 378 -32.84 13.05 21.50
CA PRO A 378 -33.42 12.68 22.78
C PRO A 378 -33.25 11.21 23.17
N ASP A 379 -32.83 10.36 22.24
CA ASP A 379 -32.59 8.94 22.44
C ASP A 379 -31.09 8.58 22.64
N ALA A 380 -30.17 9.56 22.51
CA ALA A 380 -28.75 9.33 22.73
C ALA A 380 -28.45 9.13 24.23
N ASP A 381 -27.69 8.09 24.55
CA ASP A 381 -27.16 7.88 25.90
C ASP A 381 -26.26 9.07 26.26
N ASN A 382 -26.62 9.81 27.28
CA ASN A 382 -25.95 11.06 27.72
C ASN A 382 -24.46 10.88 28.16
N SER A 383 -23.89 9.73 27.94
CA SER A 383 -22.47 9.41 28.23
C SER A 383 -21.52 9.71 27.07
N GLU A 384 -22.04 9.98 25.87
CA GLU A 384 -21.21 10.09 24.66
C GLU A 384 -20.72 11.53 24.44
N THR A 385 -19.42 11.66 24.18
CA THR A 385 -18.72 12.92 23.86
C THR A 385 -18.71 13.23 22.37
N ASN A 386 -19.70 12.74 21.64
CA ASN A 386 -19.84 12.90 20.21
C ASN A 386 -20.23 14.32 19.82
N GLY A 387 -19.84 14.76 18.66
CA GLY A 387 -20.18 16.06 18.14
C GLY A 387 -20.07 16.16 16.63
N PHE A 388 -20.64 17.21 16.12
CA PHE A 388 -20.58 17.54 14.71
C PHE A 388 -19.80 18.83 14.54
N LEU A 389 -18.81 18.82 13.67
CA LEU A 389 -18.11 20.01 13.22
C LEU A 389 -18.75 20.53 11.95
N TYR A 390 -19.23 21.76 11.99
CA TYR A 390 -19.76 22.48 10.83
C TYR A 390 -18.84 23.61 10.43
N VAL A 391 -18.59 23.77 9.14
CA VAL A 391 -17.87 24.90 8.57
C VAL A 391 -18.86 25.79 7.82
N TYR A 392 -18.90 27.08 8.18
CA TYR A 392 -19.83 28.05 7.63
C TYR A 392 -19.13 29.11 6.80
N GLY A 393 -19.80 29.59 5.73
CA GLY A 393 -19.45 30.86 5.05
C GLY A 393 -20.12 32.08 5.69
N GLU A 394 -19.63 33.28 5.33
CA GLU A 394 -20.06 34.59 5.84
C GLU A 394 -21.58 34.86 5.77
N ASP A 395 -22.30 34.22 4.85
CA ASP A 395 -23.70 34.51 4.56
C ASP A 395 -24.71 33.56 5.24
N LEU A 396 -24.26 32.68 6.13
CA LEU A 396 -25.15 31.72 6.77
C LEU A 396 -25.76 32.27 8.05
N ASP A 397 -27.08 32.42 8.05
CA ASP A 397 -27.87 32.70 9.25
C ASP A 397 -27.96 31.42 10.13
N ILE A 398 -27.14 31.37 11.18
CA ILE A 398 -27.04 30.27 12.14
C ILE A 398 -28.43 29.88 12.71
N ASP A 399 -29.32 30.83 12.91
CA ASP A 399 -30.66 30.55 13.38
C ASP A 399 -31.53 29.78 12.39
N SER A 400 -31.30 29.92 11.08
CA SER A 400 -32.02 29.17 10.06
C SER A 400 -31.50 27.74 9.92
N HIS A 401 -30.23 27.50 10.21
CA HIS A 401 -29.60 26.19 10.15
C HIS A 401 -30.03 25.30 11.32
N ASN A 402 -30.04 25.84 12.54
CA ASN A 402 -30.53 25.14 13.74
C ASN A 402 -32.00 24.69 13.64
N LYS A 403 -32.81 25.34 12.78
CA LYS A 403 -34.21 24.92 12.50
C LYS A 403 -34.33 23.79 11.50
N LYS A 404 -33.30 23.51 10.70
CA LYS A 404 -33.32 22.51 9.65
C LYS A 404 -32.92 21.12 10.14
N TYR A 405 -32.26 21.06 11.29
CA TYR A 405 -31.73 19.82 11.91
C TYR A 405 -32.31 19.56 13.32
N ARG A 406 -33.42 20.23 13.68
CA ARG A 406 -34.22 19.92 14.87
C ARG A 406 -35.42 19.06 14.50
#